data_a6acd554d2f115f7472c91c45087c217
#
_entry.id   a6acd554d2f115f7472c91c45087c217
#
_cell.length_a   1.000
_cell.length_b   1.000
_cell.length_c   1.000
_cell.angle_alpha   90.00
_cell.angle_beta   90.00
_cell.angle_gamma   90.00
#
_symmetry.space_group_name_H-M   'P 1'
#
loop_
_entity.id
_entity.type
_entity.pdbx_description
1 polymer ?
#
loop_
_entity_poly.entity_id
_entity_poly.type
_entity_poly.pdbx_seq_one_letter_code
_entity_poly.pdbx_strand_id
1 'polypeptide(L)'
;MSNAFFEIPIPINEPVKEFRDGSIEKKELLNTIQEMKKNQVDIPMIINGKEVKTSKKIEIRAPHNHKLKLGTFNEGDESHVKMAIDAALKAKKEWGSMSWQSRASIFLKAAELIAGPYRSKINGSTMLGQSKNVFQAEIDAACEFIDFLNFNASYMEEIYKNQPESSDGMWNRLDYRPLEGFVFAISPFNFTSIAGNLCASPALMGNTVVWKPAYPQIYSANIIMEVFKEAGLPDGVINIIYVDGPVAGDIIFKHKEFAGLHFTGSTAVFKNLWKEIGNNVDRYKSYPRIVGE
;
A
#
# COMPACT_ATOMS: atom_id res chain seq x y z
N MET A 1 -9.27 -0.76 27.85
CA MET A 1 -9.76 0.32 26.95
C MET A 1 -9.50 1.64 27.64
N SER A 2 -8.99 2.65 26.92
CA SER A 2 -8.83 4.01 27.45
C SER A 2 -10.20 4.71 27.51
N ASN A 3 -10.42 5.51 28.54
CA ASN A 3 -11.61 6.36 28.65
C ASN A 3 -11.37 7.78 28.10
N ALA A 4 -10.18 8.03 27.51
CA ALA A 4 -9.85 9.33 26.90
C ALA A 4 -10.48 9.45 25.51
N PHE A 5 -10.77 10.68 25.12
CA PHE A 5 -11.08 11.03 23.74
C PHE A 5 -9.77 11.30 23.00
N PHE A 6 -9.63 10.68 21.83
CA PHE A 6 -8.48 10.86 20.97
C PHE A 6 -8.87 11.67 19.75
N GLU A 7 -7.99 12.53 19.32
CA GLU A 7 -8.11 13.28 18.08
C GLU A 7 -6.85 13.08 17.26
N ILE A 8 -7.02 12.89 15.96
CA ILE A 8 -5.90 12.87 15.03
C ILE A 8 -5.34 14.29 14.91
N PRO A 9 -4.01 14.48 14.95
CA PRO A 9 -3.43 15.79 14.67
C PRO A 9 -3.93 16.34 13.34
N ILE A 10 -4.24 17.63 13.30
CA ILE A 10 -4.68 18.30 12.06
C ILE A 10 -3.58 18.13 11.01
N PRO A 11 -3.88 17.46 9.88
CA PRO A 11 -2.87 17.20 8.86
C PRO A 11 -2.53 18.50 8.13
N ILE A 12 -1.26 18.69 7.87
CA ILE A 12 -0.71 19.75 7.02
C ILE A 12 0.14 19.09 5.95
N ASN A 13 0.18 19.70 4.77
CA ASN A 13 1.00 19.17 3.69
C ASN A 13 2.49 19.13 4.08
N GLU A 14 3.14 18.03 3.77
CA GLU A 14 4.57 17.84 4.01
C GLU A 14 5.39 18.85 3.20
N PRO A 15 6.30 19.59 3.84
CA PRO A 15 7.17 20.54 3.14
C PRO A 15 8.07 19.87 2.10
N VAL A 16 8.02 20.36 0.86
CA VAL A 16 8.89 19.90 -0.22
C VAL A 16 10.32 20.37 0.01
N LYS A 17 11.28 19.45 0.04
CA LYS A 17 12.70 19.76 0.15
C LYS A 17 13.29 20.16 -1.20
N GLU A 18 14.18 21.13 -1.21
CA GLU A 18 14.69 21.73 -2.45
C GLU A 18 15.95 21.04 -3.00
N PHE A 19 16.66 20.26 -2.20
CA PHE A 19 17.91 19.57 -2.60
C PHE A 19 18.96 20.49 -3.23
N ARG A 20 19.10 21.69 -2.67
CA ARG A 20 20.08 22.70 -3.13
C ARG A 20 21.51 22.16 -3.03
N ASP A 21 22.40 22.72 -3.83
CA ASP A 21 23.83 22.42 -3.74
C ASP A 21 24.36 22.69 -2.34
N GLY A 22 25.06 21.72 -1.77
CA GLY A 22 25.61 21.79 -0.42
C GLY A 22 24.62 21.42 0.70
N SER A 23 23.33 21.22 0.43
CA SER A 23 22.37 20.84 1.44
C SER A 23 22.60 19.43 1.96
N ILE A 24 22.16 19.16 3.18
CA ILE A 24 22.29 17.85 3.84
C ILE A 24 21.44 16.81 3.09
N GLU A 25 20.19 17.15 2.79
CA GLU A 25 19.23 16.27 2.11
C GLU A 25 19.75 15.83 0.72
N LYS A 26 20.42 16.74 -0.03
CA LYS A 26 21.01 16.37 -1.32
C LYS A 26 22.18 15.42 -1.13
N LYS A 27 23.03 15.64 -0.14
CA LYS A 27 24.18 14.77 0.16
C LYS A 27 23.71 13.37 0.58
N GLU A 28 22.71 13.29 1.46
CA GLU A 28 22.11 12.02 1.90
C GLU A 28 21.49 11.26 0.73
N LEU A 29 20.71 11.93 -0.12
CA LEU A 29 20.10 11.32 -1.29
C LEU A 29 21.13 10.77 -2.27
N LEU A 30 22.18 11.54 -2.57
CA LEU A 30 23.24 11.10 -3.48
C LEU A 30 24.00 9.89 -2.93
N ASN A 31 24.29 9.86 -1.63
CA ASN A 31 24.90 8.70 -0.97
C ASN A 31 23.98 7.46 -1.08
N THR A 32 22.71 7.64 -0.75
CA THR A 32 21.71 6.57 -0.84
C THR A 32 21.60 6.00 -2.27
N ILE A 33 21.55 6.87 -3.28
CA ILE A 33 21.52 6.44 -4.69
C ILE A 33 22.80 5.68 -5.06
N GLN A 34 23.96 6.10 -4.59
CA GLN A 34 25.22 5.38 -4.85
C GLN A 34 25.22 4.00 -4.19
N GLU A 35 24.74 3.88 -2.95
CA GLU A 35 24.61 2.61 -2.26
C GLU A 35 23.63 1.67 -2.96
N MET A 36 22.46 2.17 -3.38
CA MET A 36 21.47 1.41 -4.13
C MET A 36 21.98 0.91 -5.48
N LYS A 37 22.80 1.71 -6.18
CA LYS A 37 23.44 1.30 -7.44
C LYS A 37 24.50 0.23 -7.23
N LYS A 38 25.19 0.25 -6.09
CA LYS A 38 26.29 -0.68 -5.76
C LYS A 38 25.74 -2.01 -5.23
N ASN A 39 24.66 -2.00 -4.47
CA ASN A 39 24.12 -3.15 -3.77
C ASN A 39 22.85 -3.64 -4.47
N GLN A 40 22.98 -4.68 -5.30
CA GLN A 40 21.83 -5.33 -5.93
C GLN A 40 20.96 -6.06 -4.89
N VAL A 41 19.64 -5.91 -4.99
CA VAL A 41 18.68 -6.53 -4.07
C VAL A 41 18.02 -7.76 -4.69
N ASP A 42 17.64 -8.73 -3.86
CA ASP A 42 16.79 -9.87 -4.23
C ASP A 42 15.46 -9.74 -3.49
N ILE A 43 14.48 -9.11 -4.14
CA ILE A 43 13.21 -8.70 -3.53
C ILE A 43 12.25 -9.89 -3.44
N PRO A 44 11.91 -10.36 -2.23
CA PRO A 44 10.92 -11.40 -2.02
C PRO A 44 9.50 -10.84 -2.06
N MET A 45 8.49 -11.67 -2.30
CA MET A 45 7.13 -11.38 -1.88
C MET A 45 7.08 -11.39 -0.34
N ILE A 46 6.21 -10.57 0.26
CA ILE A 46 5.97 -10.59 1.71
C ILE A 46 4.54 -11.08 1.95
N ILE A 47 4.42 -12.29 2.48
CA ILE A 47 3.13 -12.93 2.74
C ILE A 47 3.09 -13.36 4.20
N ASN A 48 2.10 -12.91 4.95
CA ASN A 48 1.98 -13.16 6.40
C ASN A 48 3.27 -12.75 7.15
N GLY A 49 3.83 -11.57 6.80
CA GLY A 49 5.06 -11.03 7.38
C GLY A 49 6.36 -11.76 7.01
N LYS A 50 6.29 -12.84 6.23
CA LYS A 50 7.43 -13.67 5.84
C LYS A 50 7.90 -13.39 4.43
N GLU A 51 9.21 -13.42 4.23
CA GLU A 51 9.81 -13.42 2.91
C GLU A 51 9.52 -14.72 2.17
N VAL A 52 8.92 -14.61 0.99
CA VAL A 52 8.63 -15.75 0.10
C VAL A 52 9.47 -15.59 -1.16
N LYS A 53 10.40 -16.50 -1.35
CA LYS A 53 11.31 -16.54 -2.50
C LYS A 53 10.94 -17.68 -3.42
N THR A 54 11.19 -17.47 -4.71
CA THR A 54 10.94 -18.47 -5.77
C THR A 54 12.20 -18.70 -6.61
N SER A 55 12.19 -19.75 -7.42
CA SER A 55 13.24 -19.98 -8.40
C SER A 55 13.14 -19.06 -9.61
N LYS A 56 11.96 -18.49 -9.89
CA LYS A 56 11.72 -17.59 -11.02
C LYS A 56 12.04 -16.16 -10.61
N LYS A 57 13.22 -15.70 -11.01
CA LYS A 57 13.72 -14.35 -10.73
C LYS A 57 13.69 -13.49 -11.97
N ILE A 58 13.09 -12.31 -11.83
CA ILE A 58 13.01 -11.31 -12.90
C ILE A 58 13.94 -10.15 -12.55
N GLU A 59 14.73 -9.70 -13.52
CA GLU A 59 15.65 -8.59 -13.32
C GLU A 59 14.93 -7.23 -13.24
N ILE A 60 15.39 -6.41 -12.32
CA ILE A 60 14.99 -5.00 -12.20
C ILE A 60 16.13 -4.16 -12.77
N ARG A 61 15.82 -3.38 -13.80
CA ARG A 61 16.76 -2.47 -14.45
C ARG A 61 16.24 -1.03 -14.40
N ALA A 62 17.15 -0.08 -14.28
CA ALA A 62 16.76 1.33 -14.34
C ALA A 62 16.28 1.69 -15.76
N PRO A 63 15.06 2.27 -15.92
CA PRO A 63 14.50 2.55 -17.25
C PRO A 63 15.35 3.54 -18.07
N HIS A 64 16.03 4.47 -17.42
CA HIS A 64 16.95 5.43 -18.05
C HIS A 64 18.35 4.88 -18.37
N ASN A 65 18.66 3.68 -17.85
CA ASN A 65 19.95 3.01 -18.08
C ASN A 65 19.78 1.50 -18.00
N HIS A 66 19.45 0.85 -19.10
CA HIS A 66 19.22 -0.59 -19.16
C HIS A 66 20.45 -1.46 -18.82
N LYS A 67 21.66 -0.87 -18.77
CA LYS A 67 22.86 -1.57 -18.28
C LYS A 67 22.92 -1.59 -16.75
N LEU A 68 22.21 -0.69 -16.06
CA LEU A 68 22.17 -0.62 -14.61
C LEU A 68 21.14 -1.61 -14.06
N LYS A 69 21.62 -2.74 -13.54
CA LYS A 69 20.82 -3.71 -12.83
C LYS A 69 20.70 -3.28 -11.36
N LEU A 70 19.47 -3.10 -10.88
CA LEU A 70 19.15 -2.74 -9.51
C LEU A 70 18.98 -3.98 -8.61
N GLY A 71 18.64 -5.11 -9.21
CA GLY A 71 18.43 -6.36 -8.50
C GLY A 71 17.53 -7.33 -9.25
N THR A 72 16.86 -8.18 -8.50
CA THR A 72 15.84 -9.11 -8.99
C THR A 72 14.64 -9.11 -8.05
N PHE A 73 13.48 -9.49 -8.55
CA PHE A 73 12.35 -9.87 -7.72
C PHE A 73 11.94 -11.31 -7.97
N ASN A 74 11.27 -11.90 -7.01
CA ASN A 74 10.83 -13.28 -7.05
C ASN A 74 9.40 -13.35 -7.60
N GLU A 75 9.23 -13.80 -8.85
CA GLU A 75 7.92 -13.95 -9.46
C GLU A 75 7.23 -15.22 -8.95
N GLY A 76 6.01 -15.03 -8.47
CA GLY A 76 5.15 -16.10 -7.95
C GLY A 76 4.18 -16.65 -8.99
N ASP A 77 3.36 -17.58 -8.54
CA ASP A 77 2.33 -18.28 -9.31
C ASP A 77 0.99 -18.31 -8.54
N GLU A 78 0.05 -19.12 -9.01
CA GLU A 78 -1.28 -19.29 -8.39
C GLU A 78 -1.23 -19.68 -6.92
N SER A 79 -0.24 -20.49 -6.51
CA SER A 79 -0.11 -20.94 -5.12
C SER A 79 0.18 -19.78 -4.19
N HIS A 80 0.96 -18.80 -4.64
CA HIS A 80 1.31 -17.60 -3.90
C HIS A 80 0.12 -16.64 -3.76
N VAL A 81 -0.74 -16.56 -4.78
CA VAL A 81 -1.99 -15.79 -4.69
C VAL A 81 -2.91 -16.39 -3.61
N LYS A 82 -3.09 -17.72 -3.62
CA LYS A 82 -3.88 -18.43 -2.61
C LYS A 82 -3.31 -18.24 -1.21
N MET A 83 -1.97 -18.37 -1.08
CA MET A 83 -1.27 -18.13 0.19
C MET A 83 -1.50 -16.70 0.72
N ALA A 84 -1.48 -15.68 -0.13
CA ALA A 84 -1.73 -14.30 0.24
C ALA A 84 -3.18 -14.05 0.68
N ILE A 85 -4.15 -14.67 -0.01
CA ILE A 85 -5.56 -14.63 0.37
C ILE A 85 -5.76 -15.26 1.74
N ASP A 86 -5.21 -16.46 1.98
CA ASP A 86 -5.32 -17.16 3.26
C ASP A 86 -4.69 -16.35 4.40
N ALA A 87 -3.54 -15.73 4.16
CA ALA A 87 -2.89 -14.83 5.12
C ALA A 87 -3.76 -13.61 5.46
N ALA A 88 -4.32 -12.96 4.44
CA ALA A 88 -5.23 -11.82 4.62
C ALA A 88 -6.48 -12.21 5.42
N LEU A 89 -7.11 -13.33 5.10
CA LEU A 89 -8.30 -13.81 5.80
C LEU A 89 -8.00 -14.22 7.26
N LYS A 90 -6.81 -14.77 7.52
CA LYS A 90 -6.37 -15.12 8.87
C LYS A 90 -6.17 -13.88 9.74
N ALA A 91 -5.54 -12.84 9.22
CA ALA A 91 -5.28 -11.60 9.94
C ALA A 91 -6.53 -10.74 10.16
N LYS A 92 -7.56 -10.91 9.33
CA LYS A 92 -8.75 -10.05 9.27
C LYS A 92 -9.43 -9.84 10.63
N LYS A 93 -9.63 -10.89 11.42
CA LYS A 93 -10.39 -10.80 12.68
C LYS A 93 -9.66 -9.93 13.70
N GLU A 94 -8.38 -10.18 13.90
CA GLU A 94 -7.56 -9.45 14.86
C GLU A 94 -7.39 -7.99 14.43
N TRP A 95 -7.01 -7.76 13.17
CA TRP A 95 -6.86 -6.41 12.63
C TRP A 95 -8.16 -5.60 12.65
N GLY A 96 -9.27 -6.19 12.22
CA GLY A 96 -10.58 -5.52 12.20
C GLY A 96 -11.14 -5.22 13.59
N SER A 97 -10.74 -5.96 14.63
CA SER A 97 -11.13 -5.70 16.02
C SER A 97 -10.18 -4.73 16.75
N MET A 98 -9.04 -4.40 16.17
CA MET A 98 -8.12 -3.40 16.72
C MET A 98 -8.79 -2.02 16.71
N SER A 99 -8.58 -1.24 17.79
CA SER A 99 -9.14 0.12 17.86
C SER A 99 -8.68 0.98 16.68
N TRP A 100 -9.52 1.86 16.21
CA TRP A 100 -9.16 2.74 15.09
C TRP A 100 -7.95 3.63 15.42
N GLN A 101 -7.81 4.04 16.67
CA GLN A 101 -6.67 4.81 17.15
C GLN A 101 -5.35 4.03 17.02
N SER A 102 -5.38 2.75 17.38
CA SER A 102 -4.20 1.89 17.26
C SER A 102 -3.83 1.65 15.81
N ARG A 103 -4.82 1.50 14.91
CA ARG A 103 -4.56 1.42 13.47
C ARG A 103 -4.00 2.73 12.93
N ALA A 104 -4.61 3.87 13.28
CA ALA A 104 -4.12 5.19 12.89
C ALA A 104 -2.67 5.42 13.30
N SER A 105 -2.30 5.06 14.54
CA SER A 105 -0.95 5.27 15.04
C SER A 105 0.13 4.57 14.21
N ILE A 106 -0.16 3.41 13.64
CA ILE A 106 0.77 2.69 12.76
C ILE A 106 1.01 3.47 11.46
N PHE A 107 -0.05 3.99 10.83
CA PHE A 107 0.08 4.74 9.57
C PHE A 107 0.66 6.13 9.79
N LEU A 108 0.34 6.81 10.89
CA LEU A 108 1.00 8.06 11.29
C LEU A 108 2.50 7.83 11.54
N LYS A 109 2.86 6.70 12.20
CA LYS A 109 4.26 6.31 12.37
C LYS A 109 4.95 6.03 11.04
N ALA A 110 4.27 5.40 10.09
CA ALA A 110 4.79 5.22 8.74
C ALA A 110 5.07 6.57 8.04
N ALA A 111 4.19 7.56 8.20
CA ALA A 111 4.40 8.91 7.69
C ALA A 111 5.66 9.55 8.28
N GLU A 112 5.86 9.46 9.61
CA GLU A 112 7.07 9.96 10.28
C GLU A 112 8.34 9.27 9.78
N LEU A 113 8.30 7.96 9.57
CA LEU A 113 9.44 7.21 9.04
C LEU A 113 9.82 7.67 7.63
N ILE A 114 8.81 7.93 6.78
CA ILE A 114 9.05 8.46 5.42
C ILE A 114 9.57 9.91 5.49
N ALA A 115 9.01 10.77 6.33
CA ALA A 115 9.46 12.14 6.50
C ALA A 115 10.90 12.23 7.04
N GLY A 116 11.34 11.22 7.77
CA GLY A 116 12.66 11.11 8.41
C GLY A 116 13.61 10.12 7.70
N PRO A 117 13.90 8.97 8.35
CA PRO A 117 14.99 8.07 7.94
C PRO A 117 14.79 7.41 6.57
N TYR A 118 13.56 7.27 6.09
CA TYR A 118 13.28 6.64 4.80
C TYR A 118 13.18 7.61 3.63
N ARG A 119 13.23 8.94 3.86
CA ARG A 119 13.03 9.92 2.79
C ARG A 119 14.00 9.76 1.61
N SER A 120 15.28 9.64 1.90
CA SER A 120 16.28 9.42 0.85
C SER A 120 16.14 8.05 0.18
N LYS A 121 15.71 7.01 0.90
CA LYS A 121 15.49 5.67 0.34
C LYS A 121 14.30 5.64 -0.61
N ILE A 122 13.15 6.20 -0.22
CA ILE A 122 11.95 6.19 -1.04
C ILE A 122 12.13 7.06 -2.29
N ASN A 123 12.76 8.23 -2.15
CA ASN A 123 13.12 9.08 -3.29
C ASN A 123 14.12 8.38 -4.21
N GLY A 124 15.20 7.83 -3.66
CA GLY A 124 16.23 7.12 -4.43
C GLY A 124 15.67 5.92 -5.19
N SER A 125 14.80 5.13 -4.57
CA SER A 125 14.15 3.98 -5.21
C SER A 125 13.25 4.40 -6.36
N THR A 126 12.52 5.52 -6.21
CA THR A 126 11.65 6.09 -7.24
C THR A 126 12.47 6.67 -8.40
N MET A 127 13.55 7.38 -8.10
CA MET A 127 14.47 7.91 -9.13
C MET A 127 15.12 6.78 -9.95
N LEU A 128 15.55 5.71 -9.31
CA LEU A 128 16.22 4.60 -9.98
C LEU A 128 15.24 3.66 -10.68
N GLY A 129 14.14 3.29 -10.03
CA GLY A 129 13.19 2.30 -10.54
C GLY A 129 12.17 2.86 -11.54
N GLN A 130 11.87 4.16 -11.48
CA GLN A 130 10.86 4.83 -12.32
C GLN A 130 11.44 5.96 -13.17
N SER A 131 12.75 6.23 -13.09
CA SER A 131 13.44 7.29 -13.85
C SER A 131 12.92 8.71 -13.61
N LYS A 132 12.39 8.98 -12.43
CA LYS A 132 12.00 10.33 -12.01
C LYS A 132 13.22 11.15 -11.60
N ASN A 133 13.18 12.45 -11.83
CA ASN A 133 14.16 13.36 -11.26
C ASN A 133 13.88 13.59 -9.76
N VAL A 134 14.78 14.28 -9.07
CA VAL A 134 14.66 14.48 -7.62
C VAL A 134 13.39 15.24 -7.24
N PHE A 135 13.00 16.24 -8.02
CA PHE A 135 11.80 17.04 -7.75
C PHE A 135 10.52 16.21 -7.89
N GLN A 136 10.44 15.41 -8.93
CA GLN A 136 9.32 14.50 -9.14
C GLN A 136 9.25 13.42 -8.04
N ALA A 137 10.38 12.84 -7.65
CA ALA A 137 10.43 11.83 -6.60
C ALA A 137 10.07 12.41 -5.22
N GLU A 138 10.55 13.60 -4.91
CA GLU A 138 10.26 14.28 -3.64
C GLU A 138 8.77 14.57 -3.48
N ILE A 139 8.12 15.07 -4.55
CA ILE A 139 6.68 15.34 -4.51
C ILE A 139 5.90 14.03 -4.46
N ASP A 140 6.11 13.13 -5.43
CA ASP A 140 5.38 11.89 -5.53
C ASP A 140 5.68 10.92 -4.37
N ALA A 141 6.95 10.53 -4.23
CA ALA A 141 7.26 9.39 -3.37
C ALA A 141 7.35 9.76 -1.88
N ALA A 142 7.77 10.98 -1.54
CA ALA A 142 7.87 11.40 -0.15
C ALA A 142 6.65 12.22 0.28
N CYS A 143 6.51 13.45 -0.23
CA CYS A 143 5.51 14.40 0.28
C CYS A 143 4.08 13.87 0.13
N GLU A 144 3.70 13.45 -1.06
CA GLU A 144 2.35 12.98 -1.33
C GLU A 144 1.99 11.71 -0.55
N PHE A 145 2.96 10.80 -0.37
CA PHE A 145 2.69 9.59 0.42
C PHE A 145 2.57 9.90 1.92
N ILE A 146 3.39 10.81 2.47
CA ILE A 146 3.24 11.30 3.84
C ILE A 146 1.86 11.94 4.02
N ASP A 147 1.47 12.79 3.08
CA ASP A 147 0.18 13.46 3.10
C ASP A 147 -0.97 12.46 3.04
N PHE A 148 -0.94 11.46 2.15
CA PHE A 148 -1.96 10.41 2.11
C PHE A 148 -2.11 9.72 3.47
N LEU A 149 -1.01 9.35 4.12
CA LEU A 149 -1.07 8.66 5.41
C LEU A 149 -1.67 9.55 6.52
N ASN A 150 -1.28 10.82 6.58
CA ASN A 150 -1.77 11.77 7.57
C ASN A 150 -3.22 12.18 7.32
N PHE A 151 -3.56 12.56 6.08
CA PHE A 151 -4.92 12.99 5.73
C PHE A 151 -5.93 11.84 5.80
N ASN A 152 -5.56 10.64 5.37
CA ASN A 152 -6.44 9.48 5.48
C ASN A 152 -6.75 9.13 6.94
N ALA A 153 -5.79 9.28 7.86
CA ALA A 153 -6.05 9.10 9.29
C ALA A 153 -7.08 10.13 9.81
N SER A 154 -6.96 11.39 9.40
CA SER A 154 -7.95 12.44 9.73
C SER A 154 -9.32 12.16 9.11
N TYR A 155 -9.38 11.78 7.84
CA TYR A 155 -10.64 11.42 7.16
C TYR A 155 -11.32 10.20 7.79
N MET A 156 -10.55 9.20 8.23
CA MET A 156 -11.09 8.07 8.99
C MET A 156 -11.78 8.54 10.26
N GLU A 157 -11.16 9.45 11.01
CA GLU A 157 -11.75 10.02 12.22
C GLU A 157 -13.04 10.79 11.92
N GLU A 158 -13.06 11.61 10.87
CA GLU A 158 -14.27 12.32 10.41
C GLU A 158 -15.41 11.36 10.07
N ILE A 159 -15.12 10.27 9.35
CA ILE A 159 -16.11 9.25 9.03
C ILE A 159 -16.68 8.64 10.32
N TYR A 160 -15.82 8.29 11.29
CA TYR A 160 -16.26 7.68 12.54
C TYR A 160 -17.02 8.67 13.46
N LYS A 161 -16.74 9.96 13.38
CA LYS A 161 -17.49 11.02 14.08
C LYS A 161 -18.89 11.23 13.49
N ASN A 162 -19.10 10.87 12.22
CA ASN A 162 -20.40 11.03 11.57
C ASN A 162 -21.39 9.98 12.08
N GLN A 163 -22.24 10.40 13.02
CA GLN A 163 -23.24 9.57 13.70
C GLN A 163 -24.65 10.04 13.37
N PRO A 164 -25.66 9.16 13.41
CA PRO A 164 -27.05 9.54 13.19
C PRO A 164 -27.60 10.38 14.34
N GLU A 165 -28.60 11.19 14.04
CA GLU A 165 -29.34 11.88 15.08
C GLU A 165 -30.12 10.90 15.96
N SER A 166 -30.21 11.23 17.25
CA SER A 166 -31.00 10.48 18.22
C SER A 166 -32.36 11.13 18.43
N SER A 167 -33.42 10.35 18.48
CA SER A 167 -34.76 10.83 18.85
C SER A 167 -34.95 10.82 20.37
N ASP A 168 -35.98 11.51 20.86
CA ASP A 168 -36.33 11.50 22.26
C ASP A 168 -36.53 10.08 22.81
N GLY A 169 -35.81 9.75 23.88
CA GLY A 169 -35.83 8.43 24.49
C GLY A 169 -35.05 7.34 23.75
N MET A 170 -34.37 7.65 22.66
CA MET A 170 -33.52 6.70 21.91
C MET A 170 -32.13 7.25 21.67
N TRP A 171 -31.15 6.38 21.76
CA TRP A 171 -29.77 6.71 21.42
C TRP A 171 -29.34 5.90 20.16
N ASN A 172 -29.30 6.55 19.02
CA ASN A 172 -28.89 5.97 17.76
C ASN A 172 -27.37 6.04 17.59
N ARG A 173 -26.78 4.95 17.11
CA ARG A 173 -25.33 4.86 16.89
C ARG A 173 -25.01 3.96 15.69
N LEU A 174 -24.05 4.37 14.87
CA LEU A 174 -23.42 3.54 13.87
C LEU A 174 -22.14 2.92 14.42
N ASP A 175 -21.90 1.67 14.10
CA ASP A 175 -20.64 0.97 14.32
C ASP A 175 -20.05 0.58 12.98
N TYR A 176 -18.92 1.20 12.63
CA TYR A 176 -18.26 0.99 11.34
C TYR A 176 -17.39 -0.27 11.39
N ARG A 177 -17.67 -1.22 10.51
CA ARG A 177 -16.96 -2.48 10.40
C ARG A 177 -16.17 -2.58 9.10
N PRO A 178 -15.02 -3.30 9.07
CA PRO A 178 -14.34 -3.64 7.82
C PRO A 178 -15.25 -4.47 6.89
N LEU A 179 -14.92 -4.48 5.61
CA LEU A 179 -15.62 -5.28 4.61
C LEU A 179 -15.55 -6.78 4.92
N GLU A 180 -16.54 -7.54 4.48
CA GLU A 180 -16.58 -9.00 4.62
C GLU A 180 -15.69 -9.68 3.58
N GLY A 181 -14.44 -9.96 3.94
CA GLY A 181 -13.44 -10.55 3.07
C GLY A 181 -12.14 -9.78 3.02
N PHE A 182 -11.45 -9.77 1.90
CA PHE A 182 -10.19 -9.05 1.66
C PHE A 182 -10.32 -8.08 0.49
N VAL A 183 -9.46 -7.06 0.48
CA VAL A 183 -9.35 -6.08 -0.62
C VAL A 183 -8.19 -6.47 -1.53
N PHE A 184 -8.37 -6.36 -2.84
CA PHE A 184 -7.32 -6.48 -3.82
C PHE A 184 -6.87 -5.09 -4.26
N ALA A 185 -5.63 -4.73 -3.98
CA ALA A 185 -5.02 -3.48 -4.42
C ALA A 185 -4.12 -3.74 -5.63
N ILE A 186 -4.36 -3.03 -6.73
CA ILE A 186 -3.55 -3.08 -7.96
C ILE A 186 -3.02 -1.68 -8.22
N SER A 187 -1.72 -1.50 -8.08
CA SER A 187 -1.11 -0.18 -8.22
C SER A 187 -0.36 0.01 -9.53
N PRO A 188 -0.28 1.28 -10.01
CA PRO A 188 0.32 1.63 -11.28
C PRO A 188 1.84 1.55 -11.22
N PHE A 189 2.50 1.84 -12.34
CA PHE A 189 3.96 1.76 -12.45
C PHE A 189 4.68 3.08 -12.15
N ASN A 190 3.98 4.20 -12.11
CA ASN A 190 4.54 5.54 -12.24
C ASN A 190 4.47 6.42 -10.98
N PHE A 191 3.69 6.05 -9.95
CA PHE A 191 3.56 6.81 -8.71
C PHE A 191 3.76 5.93 -7.48
N THR A 192 4.82 6.20 -6.72
CA THR A 192 5.14 5.47 -5.48
C THR A 192 4.13 5.77 -4.38
N SER A 193 3.70 7.03 -4.25
CA SER A 193 2.66 7.44 -3.30
C SER A 193 1.35 6.69 -3.52
N ILE A 194 0.88 6.62 -4.77
CA ILE A 194 -0.35 5.91 -5.13
C ILE A 194 -0.22 4.42 -4.81
N ALA A 195 0.93 3.81 -5.11
CA ALA A 195 1.16 2.40 -4.81
C ALA A 195 1.02 2.10 -3.32
N GLY A 196 1.58 2.95 -2.46
CA GLY A 196 1.45 2.84 -1.01
C GLY A 196 0.03 3.14 -0.53
N ASN A 197 -0.62 4.17 -1.08
CA ASN A 197 -1.96 4.56 -0.69
C ASN A 197 -3.02 3.50 -1.03
N LEU A 198 -2.93 2.84 -2.19
CA LEU A 198 -3.92 1.84 -2.60
C LEU A 198 -4.01 0.65 -1.65
N CYS A 199 -2.92 0.28 -0.98
CA CYS A 199 -2.95 -0.76 0.03
C CYS A 199 -3.15 -0.20 1.45
N ALA A 200 -2.66 1.00 1.76
CA ALA A 200 -2.74 1.60 3.09
C ALA A 200 -4.14 2.07 3.46
N SER A 201 -4.85 2.76 2.56
CA SER A 201 -6.17 3.33 2.86
C SER A 201 -7.23 2.28 3.24
N PRO A 202 -7.40 1.15 2.53
CA PRO A 202 -8.30 0.11 3.01
C PRO A 202 -7.81 -0.58 4.29
N ALA A 203 -6.48 -0.73 4.45
CA ALA A 203 -5.92 -1.32 5.67
C ALA A 203 -6.18 -0.43 6.90
N LEU A 204 -6.03 0.89 6.80
CA LEU A 204 -6.35 1.84 7.85
C LEU A 204 -7.80 1.69 8.33
N MET A 205 -8.75 1.43 7.43
CA MET A 205 -10.16 1.18 7.74
C MET A 205 -10.44 -0.23 8.29
N GLY A 206 -9.41 -1.00 8.61
CA GLY A 206 -9.51 -2.32 9.25
C GLY A 206 -9.61 -3.49 8.27
N ASN A 207 -9.47 -3.26 6.96
CA ASN A 207 -9.46 -4.33 5.98
C ASN A 207 -8.07 -4.97 5.88
N THR A 208 -8.03 -6.20 5.38
CA THR A 208 -6.79 -6.86 4.97
C THR A 208 -6.65 -6.85 3.47
N VAL A 209 -5.41 -6.80 2.98
CA VAL A 209 -5.11 -6.48 1.59
C VAL A 209 -4.18 -7.52 0.97
N VAL A 210 -4.52 -7.94 -0.24
CA VAL A 210 -3.60 -8.55 -1.19
C VAL A 210 -3.18 -7.44 -2.16
N TRP A 211 -1.89 -7.12 -2.19
CA TRP A 211 -1.37 -6.02 -2.99
C TRP A 211 -0.50 -6.55 -4.14
N LYS A 212 -0.85 -6.14 -5.36
CA LYS A 212 -0.10 -6.44 -6.58
C LYS A 212 0.37 -5.14 -7.23
N PRO A 213 1.62 -4.71 -7.00
CA PRO A 213 2.19 -3.60 -7.74
C PRO A 213 2.49 -3.98 -9.20
N ALA A 214 2.54 -2.99 -10.07
CA ALA A 214 3.11 -3.19 -11.40
C ALA A 214 4.60 -3.54 -11.31
N TYR A 215 5.12 -4.37 -12.21
CA TYR A 215 6.51 -4.83 -12.13
C TYR A 215 7.56 -3.70 -12.08
N PRO A 216 7.43 -2.61 -12.86
CA PRO A 216 8.37 -1.48 -12.74
C PRO A 216 8.34 -0.77 -11.38
N GLN A 217 7.29 -0.97 -10.59
CA GLN A 217 7.12 -0.37 -9.27
C GLN A 217 7.70 -1.20 -8.13
N ILE A 218 8.04 -2.47 -8.35
CA ILE A 218 8.43 -3.41 -7.28
C ILE A 218 9.61 -2.86 -6.46
N TYR A 219 10.54 -2.15 -7.09
CA TYR A 219 11.72 -1.64 -6.41
C TYR A 219 11.37 -0.62 -5.31
N SER A 220 10.46 0.32 -5.58
CA SER A 220 9.96 1.27 -4.56
C SER A 220 8.91 0.63 -3.63
N ALA A 221 8.10 -0.30 -4.13
CA ALA A 221 7.13 -1.03 -3.32
C ALA A 221 7.78 -1.84 -2.18
N ASN A 222 8.99 -2.37 -2.42
CA ASN A 222 9.76 -3.02 -1.37
C ASN A 222 10.09 -2.07 -0.21
N ILE A 223 10.48 -0.84 -0.51
CA ILE A 223 10.76 0.19 0.52
C ILE A 223 9.49 0.53 1.31
N ILE A 224 8.32 0.60 0.64
CA ILE A 224 7.03 0.81 1.31
C ILE A 224 6.76 -0.32 2.32
N MET A 225 7.00 -1.59 1.95
CA MET A 225 6.82 -2.72 2.87
C MET A 225 7.80 -2.68 4.04
N GLU A 226 9.04 -2.24 3.84
CA GLU A 226 10.02 -2.01 4.93
C GLU A 226 9.48 -0.96 5.92
N VAL A 227 8.97 0.16 5.42
CA VAL A 227 8.36 1.23 6.24
C VAL A 227 7.18 0.70 7.04
N PHE A 228 6.24 -0.01 6.42
CA PHE A 228 5.07 -0.55 7.13
C PHE A 228 5.47 -1.55 8.22
N LYS A 229 6.46 -2.40 7.95
CA LYS A 229 6.99 -3.34 8.93
C LYS A 229 7.62 -2.63 10.12
N GLU A 230 8.45 -1.60 9.88
CA GLU A 230 9.08 -0.80 10.93
C GLU A 230 8.08 0.05 11.71
N ALA A 231 7.01 0.50 11.05
CA ALA A 231 5.91 1.19 11.71
C ALA A 231 5.07 0.28 12.63
N GLY A 232 5.24 -1.04 12.53
CA GLY A 232 4.54 -2.02 13.37
C GLY A 232 3.26 -2.56 12.76
N LEU A 233 3.10 -2.51 11.42
CA LEU A 233 1.96 -3.15 10.76
C LEU A 233 1.98 -4.66 11.03
N PRO A 234 0.89 -5.25 11.57
CA PRO A 234 0.84 -6.67 11.87
C PRO A 234 0.95 -7.56 10.62
N ASP A 235 1.52 -8.74 10.81
CA ASP A 235 1.68 -9.73 9.76
C ASP A 235 0.33 -10.12 9.13
N GLY A 236 0.28 -10.23 7.81
CA GLY A 236 -0.91 -10.62 7.07
C GLY A 236 -1.91 -9.51 6.79
N VAL A 237 -1.76 -8.31 7.35
CA VAL A 237 -2.65 -7.16 7.05
C VAL A 237 -2.47 -6.70 5.61
N ILE A 238 -1.24 -6.52 5.14
CA ILE A 238 -0.89 -6.26 3.75
C ILE A 238 0.04 -7.37 3.28
N ASN A 239 -0.35 -8.07 2.21
CA ASN A 239 0.40 -9.15 1.60
C ASN A 239 0.77 -8.74 0.18
N ILE A 240 2.05 -8.55 -0.11
CA ILE A 240 2.52 -8.15 -1.43
C ILE A 240 2.90 -9.35 -2.26
N ILE A 241 2.36 -9.42 -3.47
CA ILE A 241 2.61 -10.50 -4.43
C ILE A 241 3.13 -9.97 -5.76
N TYR A 242 4.02 -10.70 -6.38
CA TYR A 242 4.57 -10.42 -7.71
C TYR A 242 4.16 -11.54 -8.66
N VAL A 243 2.90 -11.52 -9.08
CA VAL A 243 2.30 -12.54 -9.95
C VAL A 243 1.75 -11.85 -11.19
N ASP A 244 1.74 -12.55 -12.31
CA ASP A 244 1.13 -12.06 -13.56
C ASP A 244 -0.33 -11.62 -13.32
N GLY A 245 -0.74 -10.51 -13.95
CA GLY A 245 -2.04 -9.90 -13.71
C GLY A 245 -3.23 -10.82 -14.00
N PRO A 246 -3.32 -11.42 -15.19
CA PRO A 246 -4.33 -12.43 -15.53
C PRO A 246 -4.39 -13.60 -14.56
N VAL A 247 -3.25 -14.16 -14.16
CA VAL A 247 -3.19 -15.27 -13.19
C VAL A 247 -3.73 -14.86 -11.83
N ALA A 248 -3.34 -13.70 -11.33
CA ALA A 248 -3.85 -13.19 -10.05
C ALA A 248 -5.36 -12.89 -10.12
N GLY A 249 -5.82 -12.26 -11.21
CA GLY A 249 -7.22 -11.91 -11.43
C GLY A 249 -8.13 -13.12 -11.47
N ASP A 250 -7.73 -14.16 -12.21
CA ASP A 250 -8.53 -15.40 -12.35
C ASP A 250 -8.82 -16.08 -11.00
N ILE A 251 -7.90 -15.99 -10.05
CA ILE A 251 -8.09 -16.57 -8.71
C ILE A 251 -8.89 -15.62 -7.82
N ILE A 252 -8.48 -14.34 -7.77
CA ILE A 252 -9.01 -13.35 -6.82
C ILE A 252 -10.47 -13.02 -7.13
N PHE A 253 -10.81 -12.74 -8.40
CA PHE A 253 -12.16 -12.33 -8.77
C PHE A 253 -13.19 -13.49 -8.78
N LYS A 254 -12.74 -14.73 -8.63
CA LYS A 254 -13.61 -15.89 -8.42
C LYS A 254 -13.71 -16.29 -6.95
N HIS A 255 -12.98 -15.62 -6.06
CA HIS A 255 -12.94 -16.00 -4.65
C HIS A 255 -14.14 -15.43 -3.89
N LYS A 256 -14.85 -16.27 -3.13
CA LYS A 256 -16.07 -15.88 -2.38
C LYS A 256 -15.85 -14.77 -1.35
N GLU A 257 -14.65 -14.67 -0.80
CA GLU A 257 -14.27 -13.65 0.19
C GLU A 257 -13.68 -12.38 -0.48
N PHE A 258 -13.76 -12.23 -1.79
CA PHE A 258 -13.36 -10.99 -2.44
C PHE A 258 -14.34 -9.88 -2.07
N ALA A 259 -13.86 -8.83 -1.41
CA ALA A 259 -14.68 -7.77 -0.84
C ALA A 259 -14.47 -6.41 -1.48
N GLY A 260 -13.39 -6.21 -2.21
CA GLY A 260 -13.16 -4.93 -2.89
C GLY A 260 -11.95 -4.92 -3.81
N LEU A 261 -12.03 -4.06 -4.82
CA LEU A 261 -10.95 -3.69 -5.73
C LEU A 261 -10.57 -2.24 -5.47
N HIS A 262 -9.28 -1.98 -5.27
CA HIS A 262 -8.71 -0.65 -5.26
C HIS A 262 -7.64 -0.58 -6.36
N PHE A 263 -7.89 0.19 -7.41
CA PHE A 263 -7.16 0.13 -8.67
C PHE A 263 -6.76 1.52 -9.16
N THR A 264 -5.53 1.65 -9.61
CA THR A 264 -5.09 2.76 -10.46
C THR A 264 -4.33 2.21 -11.65
N GLY A 265 -4.71 2.63 -12.86
CA GLY A 265 -4.09 2.17 -14.10
C GLY A 265 -4.88 2.58 -15.33
N SER A 266 -4.78 1.81 -16.43
CA SER A 266 -5.48 2.17 -17.65
C SER A 266 -6.98 1.92 -17.56
N THR A 267 -7.77 2.84 -18.13
CA THR A 267 -9.24 2.74 -18.24
C THR A 267 -9.69 1.41 -18.90
N ALA A 268 -8.96 0.92 -19.90
CA ALA A 268 -9.29 -0.34 -20.55
C ALA A 268 -9.17 -1.54 -19.61
N VAL A 269 -8.12 -1.58 -18.81
CA VAL A 269 -7.93 -2.62 -17.78
C VAL A 269 -9.03 -2.51 -16.74
N PHE A 270 -9.30 -1.31 -16.20
CA PHE A 270 -10.34 -1.11 -15.18
C PHE A 270 -11.72 -1.59 -15.65
N LYS A 271 -12.11 -1.24 -16.88
CA LYS A 271 -13.38 -1.71 -17.48
C LYS A 271 -13.45 -3.24 -17.56
N ASN A 272 -12.35 -3.91 -17.88
CA ASN A 272 -12.31 -5.37 -17.94
C ASN A 272 -12.42 -5.99 -16.55
N LEU A 273 -11.71 -5.44 -15.56
CA LEU A 273 -11.82 -5.88 -14.16
C LEU A 273 -13.25 -5.71 -13.63
N TRP A 274 -13.88 -4.59 -13.93
CA TRP A 274 -15.27 -4.33 -13.54
C TRP A 274 -16.23 -5.35 -14.13
N LYS A 275 -16.08 -5.65 -15.44
CA LYS A 275 -16.90 -6.70 -16.10
C LYS A 275 -16.69 -8.06 -15.44
N GLU A 276 -15.45 -8.42 -15.14
CA GLU A 276 -15.13 -9.69 -14.50
C GLU A 276 -15.75 -9.81 -13.11
N ILE A 277 -15.66 -8.76 -12.30
CA ILE A 277 -16.32 -8.70 -10.99
C ILE A 277 -17.83 -8.80 -11.15
N GLY A 278 -18.46 -8.09 -12.09
CA GLY A 278 -19.89 -8.18 -12.37
C GLY A 278 -20.35 -9.58 -12.79
N ASN A 279 -19.55 -10.29 -13.58
CA ASN A 279 -19.85 -11.65 -14.00
C ASN A 279 -19.75 -12.69 -12.87
N ASN A 280 -19.09 -12.36 -11.78
CA ASN A 280 -18.92 -13.22 -10.61
C ASN A 280 -19.77 -12.79 -9.40
N VAL A 281 -20.68 -11.84 -9.54
CA VAL A 281 -21.41 -11.22 -8.43
C VAL A 281 -22.14 -12.24 -7.53
N ASP A 282 -22.69 -13.30 -8.10
CA ASP A 282 -23.40 -14.37 -7.36
C ASP A 282 -22.49 -15.24 -6.49
N ARG A 283 -21.16 -15.13 -6.65
CA ARG A 283 -20.19 -15.92 -5.88
C ARG A 283 -19.78 -15.28 -4.58
N TYR A 284 -19.93 -13.95 -4.47
CA TYR A 284 -19.38 -13.20 -3.34
C TYR A 284 -20.30 -13.24 -2.12
N LYS A 285 -19.71 -13.27 -0.93
CA LYS A 285 -20.45 -13.17 0.33
C LYS A 285 -21.15 -11.82 0.51
N SER A 286 -20.60 -10.78 -0.08
CA SER A 286 -21.06 -9.40 0.06
C SER A 286 -20.83 -8.67 -1.26
N TYR A 287 -21.36 -7.46 -1.37
CA TYR A 287 -21.17 -6.62 -2.55
C TYR A 287 -19.76 -6.03 -2.56
N PRO A 288 -18.86 -6.44 -3.46
CA PRO A 288 -17.52 -5.87 -3.54
C PRO A 288 -17.55 -4.37 -3.81
N ARG A 289 -16.69 -3.62 -3.15
CA ARG A 289 -16.48 -2.21 -3.45
C ARG A 289 -15.46 -2.10 -4.57
N ILE A 290 -15.78 -1.30 -5.59
CA ILE A 290 -14.92 -1.08 -6.75
C ILE A 290 -14.55 0.40 -6.77
N VAL A 291 -13.28 0.68 -6.52
CA VAL A 291 -12.72 2.02 -6.56
C VAL A 291 -11.58 2.01 -7.57
N GLY A 292 -11.61 2.93 -8.52
CA GLY A 292 -10.60 2.98 -9.58
C GLY A 292 -10.40 4.36 -10.16
N GLU A 293 -9.17 4.60 -10.57
CA GLU A 293 -8.70 5.78 -11.24
C GLU A 293 -8.01 5.43 -12.58
#